data_437cc4ed6004bf7ad65ec4ff40f260c8
#
_entry.id   437cc4ed6004bf7ad65ec4ff40f260c8
#
_cell.length_a   1.000
_cell.length_b   1.000
_cell.length_c   1.000
_cell.angle_alpha   90.00
_cell.angle_beta   90.00
_cell.angle_gamma   90.00
#
_symmetry.space_group_name_H-M   'P 1'
#
loop_
_entity.id
_entity.type
_entity.pdbx_description
1 polymer ?
#
loop_
_entity_poly.entity_id
_entity_poly.type
_entity_poly.pdbx_seq_one_letter_code
_entity_poly.pdbx_strand_id
1 'polypeptide(L)'
;MRNGARVAFALALAGGCHRAGPPATSSPPPPKPALGSLEIADVTPPSEDAPKGGWPDLATLEPAVRARLIATGLFATSDAGVPGGPTAAARVKVGMESVEVPGKGEARVQVSLQVESRPSDAAGALAFQLEGAGAKPYQTAAHASKVAPTVDRQEIFRTLVLRLTGDLLDGYVVRRRLQDGPPAAVHAALTADGGELRQEAIRAVGERRLHDEAPLLLKLLNDPDEPTRDAALGALNALGDRRAVTELTRTRSLRDRREMRKIIEAIAMLGGDEADDYLSFVAATHDDDEIRAEAATARARLQRRKADAKTN
;
A
#
# COMPACT_ATOMS: atom_id res chain seq x y z
N MET A 1 -52.14 -23.30 -3.74
CA MET A 1 -53.40 -22.56 -3.50
C MET A 1 -53.25 -21.65 -2.31
N ARG A 2 -53.69 -20.40 -2.44
CA ARG A 2 -53.76 -19.27 -1.48
C ARG A 2 -52.46 -18.48 -1.36
N ASN A 3 -52.32 -17.37 -2.07
CA ASN A 3 -52.96 -16.03 -2.04
C ASN A 3 -52.86 -15.34 -0.69
N GLY A 4 -52.21 -14.20 -0.67
CA GLY A 4 -52.41 -13.19 0.37
C GLY A 4 -51.23 -12.23 0.45
N ALA A 5 -51.39 -11.23 -0.15
CA ALA A 5 -51.71 -9.81 0.11
C ALA A 5 -50.45 -8.92 0.24
N ARG A 6 -50.29 -8.10 -0.78
CA ARG A 6 -49.48 -6.86 -0.81
C ARG A 6 -50.15 -5.82 0.09
N VAL A 7 -49.37 -5.23 1.00
CA VAL A 7 -49.73 -3.97 1.63
C VAL A 7 -48.75 -2.91 1.14
N ALA A 8 -49.26 -2.02 0.31
CA ALA A 8 -48.59 -0.81 -0.08
C ALA A 8 -48.78 0.24 1.01
N PHE A 9 -47.68 0.75 1.59
CA PHE A 9 -47.71 1.98 2.38
C PHE A 9 -47.14 3.12 1.51
N ALA A 10 -48.05 3.94 1.03
CA ALA A 10 -47.71 5.23 0.43
C ALA A 10 -47.55 6.24 1.58
N LEU A 11 -46.31 6.72 1.78
CA LEU A 11 -46.05 7.93 2.56
C LEU A 11 -45.70 9.05 1.58
N ALA A 12 -46.65 9.93 1.38
CA ALA A 12 -46.43 11.23 0.76
C ALA A 12 -45.67 12.12 1.75
N LEU A 13 -44.47 12.53 1.41
CA LEU A 13 -43.74 13.62 2.04
C LEU A 13 -43.61 14.76 1.05
N ALA A 14 -44.19 15.86 1.47
CA ALA A 14 -44.22 17.15 0.76
C ALA A 14 -42.82 17.77 0.65
N GLY A 15 -42.52 18.26 -0.52
CA GLY A 15 -41.92 19.54 -0.86
C GLY A 15 -40.68 20.04 -0.11
N GLY A 16 -39.51 19.81 -0.73
CA GLY A 16 -38.38 20.69 -0.59
C GLY A 16 -37.65 20.70 -1.93
N CYS A 17 -37.95 21.73 -2.74
CA CYS A 17 -37.21 21.99 -3.99
C CYS A 17 -35.78 22.44 -3.67
N HIS A 18 -34.87 21.50 -3.44
CA HIS A 18 -33.46 21.77 -3.65
C HIS A 18 -33.20 21.62 -5.14
N ARG A 19 -33.03 22.77 -5.82
CA ARG A 19 -32.47 22.83 -7.16
C ARG A 19 -31.11 22.12 -7.11
N ALA A 20 -31.07 20.89 -7.53
CA ALA A 20 -29.82 20.22 -7.90
C ALA A 20 -29.22 21.03 -9.04
N GLY A 21 -28.07 21.63 -8.81
CA GLY A 21 -27.28 22.21 -9.88
C GLY A 21 -27.01 21.13 -10.94
N PRO A 22 -26.76 21.54 -12.22
CA PRO A 22 -26.46 20.59 -13.26
C PRO A 22 -25.28 19.70 -12.79
N PRO A 23 -25.31 18.38 -13.08
CA PRO A 23 -24.21 17.50 -12.74
C PRO A 23 -22.94 18.11 -13.34
N ALA A 24 -21.91 18.27 -12.51
CA ALA A 24 -20.62 18.73 -12.98
C ALA A 24 -20.22 17.79 -14.13
N THR A 25 -20.11 18.35 -15.33
CA THR A 25 -19.59 17.63 -16.49
C THR A 25 -18.18 17.19 -16.13
N SER A 26 -18.01 15.92 -15.78
CA SER A 26 -16.71 15.35 -15.52
C SER A 26 -15.88 15.51 -16.79
N SER A 27 -14.84 16.33 -16.71
CA SER A 27 -13.86 16.40 -17.80
C SER A 27 -13.39 14.98 -18.13
N PRO A 28 -13.25 14.64 -19.41
CA PRO A 28 -12.74 13.32 -19.78
C PRO A 28 -11.40 13.09 -19.07
N PRO A 29 -11.12 11.87 -18.63
CA PRO A 29 -9.84 11.56 -17.99
C PRO A 29 -8.69 11.96 -18.93
N PRO A 30 -7.58 12.46 -18.39
CA PRO A 30 -6.44 12.86 -19.19
C PRO A 30 -5.92 11.68 -20.02
N PRO A 31 -5.42 11.92 -21.24
CA PRO A 31 -4.90 10.88 -22.11
C PRO A 31 -3.70 10.19 -21.46
N LYS A 32 -3.68 8.85 -21.51
CA LYS A 32 -2.56 8.07 -21.02
C LYS A 32 -1.37 8.22 -21.97
N PRO A 33 -0.12 8.27 -21.46
CA PRO A 33 1.05 8.31 -22.34
C PRO A 33 1.21 6.98 -23.09
N ALA A 34 1.65 7.05 -24.33
CA ALA A 34 2.09 5.85 -25.05
C ALA A 34 3.45 5.40 -24.51
N LEU A 35 3.65 4.09 -24.34
CA LEU A 35 4.96 3.55 -23.98
C LEU A 35 5.88 3.60 -25.19
N GLY A 36 6.78 4.58 -25.23
CA GLY A 36 7.76 4.78 -26.29
C GLY A 36 8.95 3.83 -26.13
N SER A 37 10.02 4.29 -25.49
CA SER A 37 11.24 3.50 -25.27
C SER A 37 11.14 2.62 -24.04
N LEU A 38 11.66 1.40 -24.13
CA LEU A 38 11.95 0.52 -23.00
C LEU A 38 13.40 0.08 -23.10
N GLU A 39 14.17 0.34 -22.06
CA GLU A 39 15.56 -0.07 -21.91
C GLU A 39 15.67 -1.06 -20.76
N ILE A 40 16.34 -2.20 -20.98
CA ILE A 40 16.69 -3.13 -19.92
C ILE A 40 18.21 -3.15 -19.81
N ALA A 41 18.74 -2.64 -18.72
CA ALA A 41 20.15 -2.53 -18.46
C ALA A 41 20.61 -3.56 -17.43
N ASP A 42 21.66 -4.29 -17.77
CA ASP A 42 22.38 -5.14 -16.83
C ASP A 42 23.31 -4.27 -15.99
N VAL A 43 23.10 -4.27 -14.69
CA VAL A 43 23.94 -3.60 -13.69
C VAL A 43 24.59 -4.60 -12.74
N THR A 44 24.67 -5.86 -13.14
CA THR A 44 25.33 -6.92 -12.39
C THR A 44 26.81 -6.55 -12.17
N PRO A 45 27.27 -6.52 -10.91
CA PRO A 45 28.68 -6.28 -10.65
C PRO A 45 29.51 -7.44 -11.23
N PRO A 46 30.74 -7.15 -11.70
CA PRO A 46 31.66 -8.20 -12.11
C PRO A 46 31.86 -9.18 -10.94
N SER A 47 31.54 -10.44 -11.14
CA SER A 47 31.67 -11.47 -10.10
C SER A 47 32.40 -12.69 -10.68
N GLU A 48 33.31 -13.25 -9.89
CA GLU A 48 33.94 -14.55 -10.19
C GLU A 48 32.94 -15.71 -10.12
N ASP A 49 31.80 -15.47 -9.44
CA ASP A 49 30.72 -16.44 -9.25
C ASP A 49 29.67 -16.42 -10.37
N ALA A 50 29.99 -15.81 -11.52
CA ALA A 50 29.08 -15.86 -12.65
C ALA A 50 28.78 -17.32 -13.04
N PRO A 51 27.50 -17.66 -13.30
CA PRO A 51 27.11 -19.03 -13.65
C PRO A 51 27.84 -19.50 -14.90
N LYS A 52 28.21 -20.78 -14.95
CA LYS A 52 28.74 -21.40 -16.15
C LYS A 52 27.76 -21.20 -17.30
N GLY A 53 28.15 -20.50 -18.35
CA GLY A 53 27.28 -20.12 -19.47
C GLY A 53 26.87 -18.63 -19.45
N GLY A 54 27.33 -17.87 -18.45
CA GLY A 54 27.06 -16.43 -18.34
C GLY A 54 25.67 -16.10 -17.80
N TRP A 55 25.43 -14.81 -17.66
CA TRP A 55 24.12 -14.27 -17.31
C TRP A 55 23.15 -14.35 -18.51
N PRO A 56 21.82 -14.41 -18.29
CA PRO A 56 20.86 -14.36 -19.38
C PRO A 56 20.97 -13.05 -20.16
N ASP A 57 20.80 -13.11 -21.46
CA ASP A 57 20.61 -11.90 -22.26
C ASP A 57 19.28 -11.24 -21.90
N LEU A 58 19.38 -10.12 -21.18
CA LEU A 58 18.22 -9.37 -20.69
C LEU A 58 17.45 -8.68 -21.81
N ALA A 59 18.08 -8.42 -22.98
CA ALA A 59 17.38 -7.84 -24.12
C ALA A 59 16.23 -8.77 -24.61
N THR A 60 16.38 -10.08 -24.42
CA THR A 60 15.32 -11.05 -24.73
C THR A 60 14.07 -10.94 -23.89
N LEU A 61 14.13 -10.21 -22.75
CA LEU A 61 12.99 -9.99 -21.86
C LEU A 61 12.16 -8.75 -22.25
N GLU A 62 12.67 -7.88 -23.15
CA GLU A 62 12.02 -6.64 -23.51
C GLU A 62 10.56 -6.83 -23.94
N PRO A 63 10.20 -7.77 -24.83
CA PRO A 63 8.80 -7.95 -25.23
C PRO A 63 7.88 -8.34 -24.07
N ALA A 64 8.35 -9.20 -23.17
CA ALA A 64 7.56 -9.64 -22.02
C ALA A 64 7.38 -8.51 -20.98
N VAL A 65 8.43 -7.75 -20.70
CA VAL A 65 8.36 -6.58 -19.79
C VAL A 65 7.47 -5.49 -20.40
N ARG A 66 7.59 -5.22 -21.68
CA ARG A 66 6.73 -4.27 -22.40
C ARG A 66 5.25 -4.68 -22.32
N ALA A 67 4.94 -5.92 -22.59
CA ALA A 67 3.58 -6.46 -22.49
C ALA A 67 3.04 -6.30 -21.06
N ARG A 68 3.88 -6.54 -20.04
CA ARG A 68 3.50 -6.38 -18.64
C ARG A 68 3.22 -4.93 -18.28
N LEU A 69 4.06 -3.99 -18.71
CA LEU A 69 3.86 -2.55 -18.53
C LEU A 69 2.52 -2.10 -19.15
N ILE A 70 2.24 -2.50 -20.38
CA ILE A 70 0.98 -2.18 -21.06
C ILE A 70 -0.23 -2.79 -20.33
N ALA A 71 -0.11 -4.02 -19.84
CA ALA A 71 -1.17 -4.71 -19.11
C ALA A 71 -1.56 -4.03 -17.78
N THR A 72 -0.71 -3.16 -17.22
CA THR A 72 -1.06 -2.34 -16.04
C THR A 72 -2.20 -1.35 -16.32
N GLY A 73 -2.49 -1.06 -17.58
CA GLY A 73 -3.45 -0.04 -17.97
C GLY A 73 -3.01 1.40 -17.71
N LEU A 74 -1.76 1.62 -17.32
CA LEU A 74 -1.17 2.95 -17.10
C LEU A 74 -0.81 3.64 -18.42
N PHE A 75 -0.55 2.86 -19.46
CA PHE A 75 -0.15 3.33 -20.77
C PHE A 75 -1.32 3.19 -21.77
N ALA A 76 -1.27 3.98 -22.84
CA ALA A 76 -2.17 3.78 -23.95
C ALA A 76 -1.88 2.40 -24.60
N THR A 77 -2.97 1.66 -24.90
CA THR A 77 -2.86 0.39 -25.62
C THR A 77 -2.61 0.70 -27.09
N SER A 78 -1.44 0.30 -27.58
CA SER A 78 -1.04 0.30 -28.99
C SER A 78 -0.81 1.64 -29.69
N ASP A 79 -0.38 1.54 -30.92
CA ASP A 79 -0.13 2.50 -32.00
C ASP A 79 -1.14 3.66 -32.19
N ALA A 80 -2.19 3.70 -31.40
CA ALA A 80 -3.16 4.79 -31.28
C ALA A 80 -2.69 5.92 -30.37
N GLY A 81 -1.39 6.09 -30.18
CA GLY A 81 -0.85 7.34 -29.63
C GLY A 81 -1.36 8.49 -30.50
N VAL A 82 -2.11 9.42 -29.92
CA VAL A 82 -2.49 10.65 -30.61
C VAL A 82 -1.20 11.25 -31.16
N PRO A 83 -1.08 11.53 -32.47
CA PRO A 83 0.10 12.15 -33.04
C PRO A 83 0.44 13.42 -32.22
N GLY A 84 1.62 13.46 -31.62
CA GLY A 84 2.03 14.54 -30.71
C GLY A 84 1.54 14.41 -29.26
N GLY A 85 0.91 13.28 -28.88
CA GLY A 85 0.51 13.00 -27.50
C GLY A 85 1.69 12.67 -26.56
N PRO A 86 1.43 12.58 -25.24
CA PRO A 86 2.46 12.26 -24.27
C PRO A 86 3.04 10.86 -24.51
N THR A 87 4.35 10.72 -24.37
CA THR A 87 5.06 9.43 -24.43
C THR A 87 5.76 9.16 -23.13
N ALA A 88 5.93 7.90 -22.76
CA ALA A 88 6.69 7.48 -21.59
C ALA A 88 7.92 6.67 -22.00
N ALA A 89 9.01 6.91 -21.29
CA ALA A 89 10.21 6.08 -21.33
C ALA A 89 10.26 5.23 -20.06
N ALA A 90 10.51 3.93 -20.23
CA ALA A 90 10.73 3.01 -19.13
C ALA A 90 12.18 2.51 -19.15
N ARG A 91 12.80 2.45 -17.99
CA ARG A 91 14.13 1.87 -17.78
C ARG A 91 14.07 0.84 -16.66
N VAL A 92 14.50 -0.37 -16.98
CA VAL A 92 14.64 -1.46 -16.01
C VAL A 92 16.11 -1.75 -15.82
N LYS A 93 16.60 -1.64 -14.60
CA LYS A 93 17.96 -2.05 -14.22
C LYS A 93 17.88 -3.36 -13.48
N VAL A 94 18.70 -4.34 -13.87
CA VAL A 94 18.71 -5.68 -13.30
C VAL A 94 20.11 -5.99 -12.81
N GLY A 95 20.24 -6.24 -11.51
CA GLY A 95 21.43 -6.78 -10.89
C GLY A 95 21.21 -8.26 -10.56
N MET A 96 22.17 -9.11 -10.86
CA MET A 96 22.09 -10.56 -10.65
C MET A 96 23.27 -11.05 -9.82
N GLU A 97 23.03 -12.00 -8.93
CA GLU A 97 24.03 -12.65 -8.11
C GLU A 97 23.72 -14.14 -8.03
N SER A 98 24.72 -14.97 -8.09
CA SER A 98 24.62 -16.42 -7.87
C SER A 98 25.50 -16.81 -6.72
N VAL A 99 24.92 -17.43 -5.71
CA VAL A 99 25.64 -17.98 -4.56
C VAL A 99 25.56 -19.49 -4.63
N GLU A 100 26.69 -20.17 -4.78
CA GLU A 100 26.73 -21.61 -4.91
C GLU A 100 27.62 -22.27 -3.84
N VAL A 101 27.09 -23.31 -3.26
CA VAL A 101 27.82 -24.25 -2.42
C VAL A 101 27.57 -25.70 -2.92
N PRO A 102 28.39 -26.68 -2.61
CA PRO A 102 28.16 -28.07 -3.05
C PRO A 102 26.76 -28.56 -2.70
N GLY A 103 25.97 -28.94 -3.73
CA GLY A 103 24.60 -29.41 -3.62
C GLY A 103 23.50 -28.34 -3.57
N LYS A 104 23.82 -27.08 -3.38
CA LYS A 104 22.83 -25.98 -3.27
C LYS A 104 23.32 -24.73 -3.98
N GLY A 105 22.39 -24.06 -4.63
CA GLY A 105 22.61 -22.73 -5.21
C GLY A 105 21.43 -21.81 -4.92
N GLU A 106 21.68 -20.51 -4.97
CA GLU A 106 20.66 -19.50 -4.84
C GLU A 106 20.88 -18.41 -5.88
N ALA A 107 19.87 -18.18 -6.70
CA ALA A 107 19.82 -17.06 -7.62
C ALA A 107 19.20 -15.86 -6.91
N ARG A 108 19.88 -14.72 -6.91
CA ARG A 108 19.40 -13.45 -6.37
C ARG A 108 19.29 -12.43 -7.48
N VAL A 109 18.23 -11.67 -7.48
CA VAL A 109 17.95 -10.64 -8.46
C VAL A 109 17.51 -9.37 -7.76
N GLN A 110 18.02 -8.23 -8.19
CA GLN A 110 17.53 -6.91 -7.84
C GLN A 110 16.98 -6.25 -9.10
N VAL A 111 15.81 -5.65 -9.00
CA VAL A 111 15.16 -4.94 -10.11
C VAL A 111 14.86 -3.53 -9.66
N SER A 112 15.27 -2.55 -10.47
CA SER A 112 14.83 -1.16 -10.34
C SER A 112 14.14 -0.76 -11.64
N LEU A 113 12.89 -0.34 -11.55
CA LEU A 113 12.06 0.12 -12.67
C LEU A 113 11.79 1.60 -12.51
N GLN A 114 12.20 2.40 -13.48
CA GLN A 114 11.92 3.82 -13.57
C GLN A 114 11.05 4.10 -14.79
N VAL A 115 10.01 4.90 -14.62
CA VAL A 115 9.13 5.35 -15.71
C VAL A 115 9.00 6.86 -15.64
N GLU A 116 9.16 7.52 -16.80
CA GLU A 116 8.99 8.97 -16.92
C GLU A 116 8.25 9.30 -18.22
N SER A 117 7.22 10.12 -18.13
CA SER A 117 6.52 10.65 -19.30
C SER A 117 7.13 11.97 -19.77
N ARG A 118 6.97 12.22 -21.08
CA ARG A 118 7.34 13.48 -21.71
C ARG A 118 6.18 14.00 -22.56
N PRO A 119 5.80 15.25 -22.43
CA PRO A 119 6.29 16.22 -21.43
C PRO A 119 5.84 15.81 -20.00
N SER A 120 6.64 16.17 -19.00
CA SER A 120 6.40 15.82 -17.58
C SER A 120 5.24 16.59 -16.93
N ASP A 121 4.86 17.71 -17.51
CA ASP A 121 3.76 18.59 -17.10
C ASP A 121 2.45 18.28 -17.81
N ALA A 122 2.44 17.30 -18.73
CA ALA A 122 1.21 16.89 -19.41
C ALA A 122 0.19 16.30 -18.42
N ALA A 123 -1.09 16.59 -18.65
CA ALA A 123 -2.16 15.95 -17.93
C ALA A 123 -2.07 14.40 -18.12
N GLY A 124 -2.05 13.66 -17.03
CA GLY A 124 -1.85 12.21 -17.04
C GLY A 124 -0.39 11.75 -17.12
N ALA A 125 0.57 12.67 -16.94
CA ALA A 125 1.99 12.31 -16.87
C ALA A 125 2.24 11.23 -15.80
N LEU A 126 3.15 10.30 -16.13
CA LEU A 126 3.60 9.24 -15.23
C LEU A 126 5.06 9.49 -14.86
N ALA A 127 5.35 9.48 -13.56
CA ALA A 127 6.70 9.46 -13.05
C ALA A 127 6.72 8.58 -11.79
N PHE A 128 7.44 7.46 -11.85
CA PHE A 128 7.61 6.60 -10.68
C PHE A 128 8.89 5.79 -10.77
N GLN A 129 9.39 5.38 -9.60
CA GLN A 129 10.50 4.46 -9.45
C GLN A 129 10.10 3.36 -8.47
N LEU A 130 10.36 2.11 -8.85
CA LEU A 130 10.09 0.92 -8.06
C LEU A 130 11.36 0.12 -7.93
N GLU A 131 11.59 -0.45 -6.74
CA GLU A 131 12.74 -1.30 -6.48
C GLU A 131 12.31 -2.54 -5.73
N GLY A 132 12.92 -3.66 -6.06
CA GLY A 132 12.65 -4.92 -5.38
C GLY A 132 13.80 -5.90 -5.57
N ALA A 133 13.86 -6.84 -4.65
CA ALA A 133 14.82 -7.93 -4.68
C ALA A 133 14.10 -9.26 -4.44
N GLY A 134 14.64 -10.33 -5.01
CA GLY A 134 14.12 -11.67 -4.79
C GLY A 134 15.20 -12.71 -4.95
N ALA A 135 14.94 -13.87 -4.37
CA ALA A 135 15.83 -15.00 -4.44
C ALA A 135 15.07 -16.28 -4.79
N LYS A 136 15.75 -17.21 -5.45
CA LYS A 136 15.22 -18.53 -5.76
C LYS A 136 16.31 -19.59 -5.54
N PRO A 137 16.12 -20.50 -4.60
CA PRO A 137 17.04 -21.63 -4.41
C PRO A 137 16.93 -22.62 -5.58
N TYR A 138 18.05 -23.25 -5.90
CA TYR A 138 18.12 -24.33 -6.87
C TYR A 138 19.14 -25.41 -6.42
N GLN A 139 19.08 -26.58 -7.04
CA GLN A 139 20.01 -27.66 -6.72
C GLN A 139 21.22 -27.60 -7.64
N THR A 140 22.42 -27.83 -7.08
CA THR A 140 23.67 -27.98 -7.82
C THR A 140 24.15 -29.43 -7.68
N ALA A 141 25.10 -29.85 -8.53
CA ALA A 141 25.69 -31.19 -8.39
C ALA A 141 26.40 -31.31 -7.04
N ALA A 142 25.96 -32.26 -6.23
CA ALA A 142 26.73 -32.66 -5.06
C ALA A 142 27.98 -33.45 -5.53
N HIS A 143 29.07 -33.39 -4.77
CA HIS A 143 30.42 -33.88 -5.11
C HIS A 143 30.56 -35.35 -5.55
N ALA A 144 29.48 -36.15 -5.61
CA ALA A 144 29.55 -37.56 -5.91
C ALA A 144 28.45 -38.09 -6.87
N SER A 145 27.52 -37.29 -7.33
CA SER A 145 26.49 -37.79 -8.23
C SER A 145 26.83 -37.49 -9.69
N LYS A 146 26.99 -38.53 -10.50
CA LYS A 146 27.23 -38.40 -11.94
C LYS A 146 26.01 -37.91 -12.74
N VAL A 147 24.87 -37.77 -12.11
CA VAL A 147 23.63 -37.26 -12.72
C VAL A 147 23.20 -36.00 -11.96
N ALA A 148 23.77 -34.88 -12.33
CA ALA A 148 23.24 -33.61 -11.91
C ALA A 148 21.97 -33.31 -12.72
N PRO A 149 20.86 -32.85 -12.10
CA PRO A 149 19.78 -32.29 -12.86
C PRO A 149 20.33 -31.09 -13.65
N THR A 150 20.09 -31.06 -14.94
CA THR A 150 20.43 -29.93 -15.82
C THR A 150 19.51 -28.76 -15.40
N VAL A 151 19.96 -27.99 -14.45
CA VAL A 151 19.24 -26.76 -14.04
C VAL A 151 19.61 -25.68 -15.04
N ASP A 152 18.63 -25.23 -15.82
CA ASP A 152 18.79 -24.05 -16.65
C ASP A 152 18.79 -22.81 -15.75
N ARG A 153 19.98 -22.36 -15.39
CA ARG A 153 20.15 -21.17 -14.53
C ARG A 153 19.69 -19.91 -15.22
N GLN A 154 19.89 -19.80 -16.52
CA GLN A 154 19.42 -18.64 -17.27
C GLN A 154 17.90 -18.50 -17.19
N GLU A 155 17.17 -19.61 -17.28
CA GLU A 155 15.72 -19.62 -17.15
C GLU A 155 15.27 -19.27 -15.72
N ILE A 156 16.01 -19.68 -14.70
CA ILE A 156 15.73 -19.28 -13.31
C ILE A 156 15.81 -17.75 -13.17
N PHE A 157 16.91 -17.15 -13.66
CA PHE A 157 17.10 -15.71 -13.60
C PHE A 157 16.03 -14.95 -14.41
N ARG A 158 15.74 -15.39 -15.65
CA ARG A 158 14.68 -14.82 -16.49
C ARG A 158 13.34 -14.83 -15.78
N THR A 159 12.94 -15.97 -15.25
CA THR A 159 11.67 -16.14 -14.52
C THR A 159 11.63 -15.21 -13.30
N LEU A 160 12.75 -15.11 -12.56
CA LEU A 160 12.83 -14.27 -11.37
C LEU A 160 12.72 -12.78 -11.71
N VAL A 161 13.40 -12.31 -12.74
CA VAL A 161 13.31 -10.92 -13.24
C VAL A 161 11.87 -10.58 -13.66
N LEU A 162 11.24 -11.43 -14.46
CA LEU A 162 9.88 -11.20 -14.94
C LEU A 162 8.86 -11.19 -13.81
N ARG A 163 9.00 -12.14 -12.86
CA ARG A 163 8.14 -12.20 -11.67
C ARG A 163 8.29 -10.92 -10.84
N LEU A 164 9.51 -10.55 -10.47
CA LEU A 164 9.76 -9.36 -9.65
C LEU A 164 9.24 -8.09 -10.33
N THR A 165 9.50 -7.93 -11.63
CA THR A 165 8.96 -6.79 -12.38
C THR A 165 7.43 -6.78 -12.35
N GLY A 166 6.80 -7.95 -12.48
CA GLY A 166 5.34 -8.09 -12.38
C GLY A 166 4.82 -7.70 -10.99
N ASP A 167 5.41 -8.25 -9.93
CA ASP A 167 5.01 -8.01 -8.54
C ASP A 167 5.14 -6.52 -8.18
N LEU A 168 6.23 -5.86 -8.60
CA LEU A 168 6.45 -4.42 -8.41
C LEU A 168 5.37 -3.58 -9.10
N LEU A 169 5.05 -3.92 -10.34
CA LEU A 169 4.02 -3.21 -11.11
C LEU A 169 2.63 -3.42 -10.53
N ASP A 170 2.27 -4.63 -10.15
CA ASP A 170 0.98 -4.94 -9.54
C ASP A 170 0.82 -4.18 -8.21
N GLY A 171 1.83 -4.20 -7.36
CA GLY A 171 1.84 -3.44 -6.12
C GLY A 171 1.69 -1.93 -6.35
N TYR A 172 2.35 -1.39 -7.39
CA TYR A 172 2.20 0.03 -7.74
C TYR A 172 0.79 0.37 -8.23
N VAL A 173 0.21 -0.44 -9.12
CA VAL A 173 -1.15 -0.22 -9.64
C VAL A 173 -2.18 -0.26 -8.51
N VAL A 174 -2.05 -1.21 -7.60
CA VAL A 174 -2.93 -1.33 -6.44
C VAL A 174 -2.82 -0.09 -5.56
N ARG A 175 -1.60 0.32 -5.16
CA ARG A 175 -1.40 1.52 -4.36
C ARG A 175 -1.97 2.76 -5.03
N ARG A 176 -1.67 2.97 -6.31
CA ARG A 176 -2.20 4.09 -7.07
C ARG A 176 -3.73 4.11 -7.12
N ARG A 177 -4.35 2.93 -7.31
CA ARG A 177 -5.82 2.80 -7.30
C ARG A 177 -6.43 3.17 -5.94
N LEU A 178 -5.74 2.83 -4.85
CA LEU A 178 -6.17 3.20 -3.49
C LEU A 178 -5.96 4.70 -3.22
N GLN A 179 -4.87 5.29 -3.74
CA GLN A 179 -4.54 6.70 -3.56
C GLN A 179 -5.40 7.64 -4.41
N ASP A 180 -5.54 7.34 -5.70
CA ASP A 180 -6.14 8.26 -6.68
C ASP A 180 -7.55 7.81 -7.14
N GLY A 181 -7.90 6.55 -6.90
CA GLY A 181 -9.15 5.95 -7.37
C GLY A 181 -10.38 6.36 -6.53
N PRO A 182 -11.56 5.86 -6.90
CA PRO A 182 -12.79 6.17 -6.18
C PRO A 182 -12.74 5.60 -4.74
N PRO A 183 -13.41 6.26 -3.75
CA PRO A 183 -13.47 5.75 -2.37
C PRO A 183 -13.98 4.31 -2.27
N ALA A 184 -14.87 3.90 -3.17
CA ALA A 184 -15.35 2.51 -3.23
C ALA A 184 -14.23 1.47 -3.43
N ALA A 185 -13.11 1.84 -4.08
CA ALA A 185 -11.95 0.95 -4.22
C ALA A 185 -11.24 0.74 -2.88
N VAL A 186 -11.16 1.78 -2.06
CA VAL A 186 -10.61 1.70 -0.70
C VAL A 186 -11.53 0.88 0.19
N HIS A 187 -12.84 1.13 0.15
CA HIS A 187 -13.83 0.35 0.89
C HIS A 187 -13.76 -1.16 0.57
N ALA A 188 -13.70 -1.50 -0.72
CA ALA A 188 -13.56 -2.89 -1.14
C ALA A 188 -12.27 -3.55 -0.63
N ALA A 189 -11.15 -2.81 -0.63
CA ALA A 189 -9.87 -3.31 -0.13
C ALA A 189 -9.84 -3.45 1.40
N LEU A 190 -10.53 -2.57 2.14
CA LEU A 190 -10.68 -2.68 3.61
C LEU A 190 -11.44 -3.95 4.02
N THR A 191 -12.41 -4.35 3.20
CA THR A 191 -13.28 -5.52 3.47
C THR A 191 -12.77 -6.82 2.87
N ALA A 192 -11.72 -6.77 2.04
CA ALA A 192 -11.11 -7.95 1.44
C ALA A 192 -10.34 -8.79 2.47
N ASP A 193 -10.29 -10.10 2.24
CA ASP A 193 -9.42 -11.00 2.98
C ASP A 193 -7.98 -10.88 2.47
N GLY A 194 -7.10 -10.25 3.24
CA GLY A 194 -5.70 -10.14 2.85
C GLY A 194 -4.95 -9.02 3.55
N GLY A 195 -3.82 -9.38 4.21
CA GLY A 195 -3.09 -8.49 5.11
C GLY A 195 -2.54 -7.23 4.45
N GLU A 196 -1.73 -7.36 3.40
CA GLU A 196 -1.05 -6.22 2.78
C GLU A 196 -2.02 -5.25 2.09
N LEU A 197 -2.97 -5.76 1.31
CA LEU A 197 -3.95 -4.93 0.61
C LEU A 197 -4.80 -4.13 1.61
N ARG A 198 -5.23 -4.78 2.69
CA ARG A 198 -6.01 -4.13 3.75
C ARG A 198 -5.19 -3.04 4.45
N GLN A 199 -3.92 -3.30 4.75
CA GLN A 199 -3.03 -2.31 5.36
C GLN A 199 -2.82 -1.09 4.46
N GLU A 200 -2.61 -1.29 3.16
CA GLU A 200 -2.54 -0.20 2.19
C GLU A 200 -3.85 0.61 2.10
N ALA A 201 -5.00 -0.07 2.14
CA ALA A 201 -6.30 0.58 2.17
C ALA A 201 -6.51 1.41 3.45
N ILE A 202 -6.13 0.88 4.62
CA ILE A 202 -6.18 1.61 5.90
C ILE A 202 -5.31 2.87 5.81
N ARG A 203 -4.10 2.76 5.27
CA ARG A 203 -3.22 3.92 5.07
C ARG A 203 -3.86 4.97 4.15
N ALA A 204 -4.43 4.53 3.02
CA ALA A 204 -5.12 5.41 2.08
C ALA A 204 -6.32 6.13 2.73
N VAL A 205 -7.04 5.50 3.66
CA VAL A 205 -8.12 6.18 4.42
C VAL A 205 -7.56 7.36 5.19
N GLY A 206 -6.47 7.17 5.93
CA GLY A 206 -5.84 8.24 6.71
C GLY A 206 -5.31 9.37 5.83
N GLU A 207 -4.57 9.05 4.77
CA GLU A 207 -3.95 10.01 3.85
C GLU A 207 -4.99 10.85 3.09
N ARG A 208 -6.07 10.20 2.62
CA ARG A 208 -7.14 10.83 1.86
C ARG A 208 -8.26 11.40 2.73
N ARG A 209 -8.17 11.24 4.04
CA ARG A 209 -9.17 11.68 5.02
C ARG A 209 -10.60 11.17 4.70
N LEU A 210 -10.72 9.89 4.40
CA LEU A 210 -12.00 9.25 4.09
C LEU A 210 -12.79 8.96 5.37
N HIS A 211 -13.44 9.98 5.93
CA HIS A 211 -14.16 9.90 7.21
C HIS A 211 -15.29 8.87 7.22
N ASP A 212 -15.89 8.58 6.07
CA ASP A 212 -16.96 7.58 5.94
C ASP A 212 -16.47 6.15 6.26
N GLU A 213 -15.16 5.88 6.16
CA GLU A 213 -14.56 4.58 6.48
C GLU A 213 -14.19 4.43 7.96
N ALA A 214 -14.32 5.47 8.77
CA ALA A 214 -13.97 5.42 10.20
C ALA A 214 -14.69 4.31 10.98
N PRO A 215 -15.98 3.97 10.72
CA PRO A 215 -16.64 2.86 11.39
C PRO A 215 -15.97 1.49 11.16
N LEU A 216 -15.37 1.29 9.98
CA LEU A 216 -14.60 0.07 9.70
C LEU A 216 -13.25 0.09 10.43
N LEU A 217 -12.56 1.22 10.45
CA LEU A 217 -11.31 1.37 11.19
C LEU A 217 -11.50 1.13 12.69
N LEU A 218 -12.60 1.61 13.28
CA LEU A 218 -12.92 1.34 14.70
C LEU A 218 -13.05 -0.16 14.97
N LYS A 219 -13.64 -0.94 14.06
CA LYS A 219 -13.71 -2.41 14.20
C LYS A 219 -12.32 -3.03 14.09
N LEU A 220 -11.47 -2.52 13.18
CA LEU A 220 -10.10 -3.02 12.96
C LEU A 220 -9.15 -2.73 14.13
N LEU A 221 -9.50 -1.85 15.05
CA LEU A 221 -8.75 -1.72 16.32
C LEU A 221 -8.73 -3.03 17.12
N ASN A 222 -9.66 -3.93 16.89
CA ASN A 222 -9.77 -5.24 17.55
C ASN A 222 -9.38 -6.41 16.63
N ASP A 223 -8.73 -6.14 15.49
CA ASP A 223 -8.25 -7.17 14.58
C ASP A 223 -7.22 -8.09 15.29
N PRO A 224 -7.20 -9.40 15.04
CA PRO A 224 -6.20 -10.31 15.61
C PRO A 224 -4.77 -9.96 15.17
N ASP A 225 -4.59 -9.40 13.98
CA ASP A 225 -3.30 -8.99 13.43
C ASP A 225 -2.84 -7.64 14.03
N GLU A 226 -1.69 -7.64 14.75
CA GLU A 226 -1.15 -6.43 15.38
C GLU A 226 -0.84 -5.32 14.35
N PRO A 227 -0.15 -5.59 13.22
CA PRO A 227 0.08 -4.59 12.18
C PRO A 227 -1.20 -3.93 11.67
N THR A 228 -2.29 -4.67 11.51
CA THR A 228 -3.61 -4.14 11.10
C THR A 228 -4.19 -3.21 12.16
N ARG A 229 -4.09 -3.59 13.45
CA ARG A 229 -4.53 -2.71 14.56
C ARG A 229 -3.75 -1.40 14.60
N ASP A 230 -2.43 -1.47 14.48
CA ASP A 230 -1.54 -0.30 14.50
C ASP A 230 -1.82 0.64 13.31
N ALA A 231 -2.05 0.07 12.13
CA ALA A 231 -2.42 0.84 10.94
C ALA A 231 -3.79 1.53 11.12
N ALA A 232 -4.80 0.81 11.64
CA ALA A 232 -6.12 1.39 11.91
C ALA A 232 -6.06 2.54 12.93
N LEU A 233 -5.26 2.38 13.99
CA LEU A 233 -5.02 3.42 14.97
C LEU A 233 -4.37 4.66 14.33
N GLY A 234 -3.35 4.47 13.51
CA GLY A 234 -2.70 5.54 12.76
C GLY A 234 -3.66 6.30 11.85
N ALA A 235 -4.51 5.58 11.12
CA ALA A 235 -5.51 6.17 10.24
C ALA A 235 -6.59 6.95 11.03
N LEU A 236 -7.09 6.43 12.14
CA LEU A 236 -8.05 7.13 13.01
C LEU A 236 -7.45 8.41 13.62
N ASN A 237 -6.16 8.38 13.98
CA ASN A 237 -5.44 9.57 14.41
C ASN A 237 -5.34 10.62 13.28
N ALA A 238 -5.04 10.19 12.05
CA ALA A 238 -4.97 11.07 10.90
C ALA A 238 -6.35 11.69 10.56
N LEU A 239 -7.43 10.93 10.76
CA LEU A 239 -8.81 11.43 10.64
C LEU A 239 -9.20 12.38 11.78
N GLY A 240 -8.55 12.27 12.94
CA GLY A 240 -8.97 12.96 14.18
C GLY A 240 -10.27 12.42 14.75
N ASP A 241 -10.57 11.14 14.52
CA ASP A 241 -11.83 10.51 14.96
C ASP A 241 -11.77 10.14 16.44
N ARG A 242 -12.33 11.00 17.29
CA ARG A 242 -12.32 10.85 18.75
C ARG A 242 -13.08 9.63 19.27
N ARG A 243 -13.95 9.00 18.47
CA ARG A 243 -14.62 7.74 18.86
C ARG A 243 -13.61 6.63 19.13
N ALA A 244 -12.41 6.73 18.55
CA ALA A 244 -11.33 5.78 18.83
C ALA A 244 -10.89 5.83 20.32
N VAL A 245 -11.02 6.94 21.00
CA VAL A 245 -10.69 7.05 22.45
C VAL A 245 -11.53 6.05 23.23
N THR A 246 -12.86 6.08 23.04
CA THR A 246 -13.80 5.14 23.71
C THR A 246 -13.43 3.68 23.42
N GLU A 247 -13.16 3.35 22.15
CA GLU A 247 -12.81 1.97 21.78
C GLU A 247 -11.47 1.53 22.38
N LEU A 248 -10.47 2.39 22.38
CA LEU A 248 -9.16 2.10 22.96
C LEU A 248 -9.22 1.88 24.47
N THR A 249 -10.05 2.66 25.18
CA THR A 249 -10.19 2.55 26.65
C THR A 249 -10.97 1.31 27.08
N ARG A 250 -11.87 0.80 26.23
CA ARG A 250 -12.72 -0.35 26.54
C ARG A 250 -12.07 -1.71 26.31
N THR A 251 -11.19 -1.82 25.34
CA THR A 251 -10.83 -3.11 24.73
C THR A 251 -9.44 -3.60 25.08
N ARG A 252 -8.57 -2.77 25.68
CA ARG A 252 -7.14 -3.06 25.81
C ARG A 252 -6.71 -3.47 27.22
N SER A 253 -5.78 -4.44 27.26
CA SER A 253 -5.13 -4.85 28.49
C SER A 253 -4.17 -3.76 28.97
N LEU A 254 -4.38 -3.27 30.17
CA LEU A 254 -3.49 -2.32 30.86
C LEU A 254 -2.14 -2.93 31.29
N ARG A 255 -1.89 -4.22 31.00
CA ARG A 255 -0.72 -4.96 31.48
C ARG A 255 0.47 -4.94 30.53
N ASP A 256 0.24 -4.73 29.24
CA ASP A 256 1.31 -4.66 28.26
C ASP A 256 1.84 -3.21 28.18
N ARG A 257 3.05 -3.00 28.67
CA ARG A 257 3.70 -1.69 28.71
C ARG A 257 3.87 -1.06 27.31
N ARG A 258 4.25 -1.86 26.32
CA ARG A 258 4.44 -1.37 24.96
C ARG A 258 3.13 -0.92 24.33
N GLU A 259 2.08 -1.70 24.54
CA GLU A 259 0.74 -1.39 24.06
C GLU A 259 0.18 -0.15 24.78
N MET A 260 0.38 -0.05 26.09
CA MET A 260 -0.04 1.13 26.87
C MET A 260 0.59 2.42 26.37
N ARG A 261 1.87 2.41 26.02
CA ARG A 261 2.54 3.58 25.44
C ARG A 261 1.91 4.02 24.12
N LYS A 262 1.61 3.07 23.21
CA LYS A 262 0.91 3.34 21.95
C LYS A 262 -0.46 3.98 22.22
N ILE A 263 -1.21 3.43 23.15
CA ILE A 263 -2.55 3.93 23.51
C ILE A 263 -2.49 5.34 24.10
N ILE A 264 -1.60 5.59 25.06
CA ILE A 264 -1.41 6.91 25.67
C ILE A 264 -1.10 7.96 24.59
N GLU A 265 -0.17 7.67 23.71
CA GLU A 265 0.20 8.61 22.64
C GLU A 265 -0.96 8.84 21.66
N ALA A 266 -1.64 7.78 21.23
CA ALA A 266 -2.77 7.89 20.32
C ALA A 266 -3.93 8.69 20.93
N ILE A 267 -4.30 8.41 22.17
CA ILE A 267 -5.34 9.14 22.90
C ILE A 267 -4.95 10.62 23.07
N ALA A 268 -3.69 10.89 23.39
CA ALA A 268 -3.21 12.27 23.49
C ALA A 268 -3.26 13.00 22.14
N MET A 269 -3.03 12.30 21.02
CA MET A 269 -3.16 12.87 19.67
C MET A 269 -4.60 13.17 19.29
N LEU A 270 -5.53 12.25 19.54
CA LEU A 270 -6.96 12.39 19.28
C LEU A 270 -7.59 13.53 20.08
N GLY A 271 -7.19 13.66 21.33
CA GLY A 271 -7.65 14.72 22.21
C GLY A 271 -9.13 14.60 22.60
N GLY A 272 -9.67 15.69 23.13
CA GLY A 272 -11.03 15.74 23.67
C GLY A 272 -11.03 15.63 25.20
N ASP A 273 -12.22 15.69 25.81
CA ASP A 273 -12.34 15.64 27.27
C ASP A 273 -12.18 14.20 27.77
N GLU A 274 -12.75 13.21 27.07
CA GLU A 274 -12.58 11.80 27.34
C GLU A 274 -11.11 11.36 27.34
N ALA A 275 -10.30 11.92 26.40
CA ALA A 275 -8.86 11.70 26.36
C ALA A 275 -8.16 12.28 27.59
N ASP A 276 -8.51 13.49 28.02
CA ASP A 276 -7.96 14.12 29.24
C ASP A 276 -8.30 13.32 30.48
N ASP A 277 -9.55 12.87 30.62
CA ASP A 277 -10.03 12.06 31.73
C ASP A 277 -9.29 10.72 31.81
N TYR A 278 -9.16 10.02 30.67
CA TYR A 278 -8.43 8.75 30.63
C TYR A 278 -6.95 8.91 30.99
N LEU A 279 -6.27 9.90 30.40
CA LEU A 279 -4.85 10.16 30.71
C LEU A 279 -4.66 10.55 32.17
N SER A 280 -5.61 11.29 32.76
CA SER A 280 -5.64 11.62 34.17
C SER A 280 -5.76 10.36 35.05
N PHE A 281 -6.68 9.48 34.67
CA PHE A 281 -6.89 8.22 35.38
C PHE A 281 -5.63 7.34 35.33
N VAL A 282 -5.05 7.12 34.16
CA VAL A 282 -3.82 6.32 34.01
C VAL A 282 -2.66 6.92 34.80
N ALA A 283 -2.48 8.24 34.76
CA ALA A 283 -1.42 8.94 35.52
C ALA A 283 -1.58 8.80 37.03
N ALA A 284 -2.81 8.63 37.53
CA ALA A 284 -3.07 8.50 38.94
C ALA A 284 -3.05 7.05 39.46
N THR A 285 -3.42 6.07 38.62
CA THR A 285 -3.81 4.73 39.10
C THR A 285 -3.03 3.57 38.53
N HIS A 286 -2.26 3.76 37.43
CA HIS A 286 -1.53 2.65 36.81
C HIS A 286 -0.41 2.14 37.74
N ASP A 287 -0.22 0.81 37.77
CA ASP A 287 0.77 0.17 38.68
C ASP A 287 2.22 0.51 38.31
N ASP A 288 2.49 0.78 37.03
CA ASP A 288 3.82 1.09 36.53
C ASP A 288 4.11 2.59 36.57
N ASP A 289 5.19 2.97 37.27
CA ASP A 289 5.60 4.36 37.45
C ASP A 289 5.96 5.07 36.16
N GLU A 290 6.58 4.35 35.17
CA GLU A 290 6.94 4.93 33.88
C GLU A 290 5.68 5.24 33.08
N ILE A 291 4.70 4.33 33.06
CA ILE A 291 3.42 4.56 32.39
C ILE A 291 2.65 5.72 33.00
N ARG A 292 2.66 5.85 34.35
CA ARG A 292 2.07 7.04 35.03
C ARG A 292 2.74 8.34 34.57
N ALA A 293 4.08 8.37 34.54
CA ALA A 293 4.81 9.54 34.09
C ALA A 293 4.57 9.89 32.62
N GLU A 294 4.49 8.89 31.74
CA GLU A 294 4.16 9.07 30.33
C GLU A 294 2.75 9.62 30.14
N ALA A 295 1.76 9.07 30.84
CA ALA A 295 0.38 9.55 30.79
C ALA A 295 0.26 11.00 31.28
N ALA A 296 0.95 11.36 32.38
CA ALA A 296 0.99 12.73 32.89
C ALA A 296 1.62 13.70 31.85
N THR A 297 2.70 13.28 31.21
CA THR A 297 3.38 14.06 30.18
C THR A 297 2.49 14.25 28.94
N ALA A 298 1.84 13.18 28.48
CA ALA A 298 0.92 13.19 27.35
C ALA A 298 -0.28 14.10 27.62
N ARG A 299 -0.84 14.03 28.85
CA ARG A 299 -1.91 14.91 29.31
C ARG A 299 -1.49 16.38 29.30
N ALA A 300 -0.32 16.72 29.82
CA ALA A 300 0.20 18.08 29.83
C ALA A 300 0.35 18.65 28.41
N ARG A 301 0.81 17.82 27.43
CA ARG A 301 0.86 18.19 26.02
C ARG A 301 -0.53 18.47 25.45
N LEU A 302 -1.52 17.62 25.75
CA LEU A 302 -2.91 17.80 25.33
C LEU A 302 -3.49 19.11 25.88
N GLN A 303 -3.28 19.42 27.17
CA GLN A 303 -3.79 20.63 27.79
C GLN A 303 -3.17 21.89 27.20
N ARG A 304 -1.87 21.90 26.90
CA ARG A 304 -1.22 23.03 26.20
C ARG A 304 -1.87 23.28 24.84
N ARG A 305 -2.06 22.22 24.01
CA ARG A 305 -2.74 22.36 22.71
C ARG A 305 -4.16 22.93 22.84
N LYS A 306 -4.91 22.50 23.89
CA LYS A 306 -6.26 23.05 24.16
C LYS A 306 -6.19 24.54 24.54
N ALA A 307 -5.16 24.96 25.28
CA ALA A 307 -4.97 26.37 25.65
C ALA A 307 -4.62 27.23 24.44
N ASP A 308 -3.66 26.76 23.63
CA ASP A 308 -3.21 27.46 22.42
C ASP A 308 -4.36 27.65 21.41
N ALA A 309 -5.22 26.61 21.25
CA ALA A 309 -6.38 26.66 20.35
C ALA A 309 -7.49 27.60 20.84
N LYS A 310 -7.52 28.00 22.13
CA LYS A 310 -8.46 28.98 22.65
C LYS A 310 -7.97 30.42 22.51
N THR A 311 -6.67 30.60 22.27
CA THR A 311 -6.01 31.92 22.22
C THR A 311 -5.90 32.45 20.78
N ASN A 312 -6.05 31.60 19.76
CA ASN A 312 -6.11 31.93 18.34
C ASN A 312 -7.58 31.97 17.84
#